data_b3786451a165902e4d604e0f25ff59d2
#
_entry.id   b3786451a165902e4d604e0f25ff59d2
#
_cell.length_a   1.000
_cell.length_b   1.000
_cell.length_c   1.000
_cell.angle_alpha   90.00
_cell.angle_beta   90.00
_cell.angle_gamma   90.00
#
_symmetry.space_group_name_H-M   'P 1'
#
loop_
_entity.id
_entity.type
_entity.pdbx_description
1 polymer ?
#
loop_
_entity_poly.entity_id
_entity_poly.type
_entity_poly.pdbx_seq_one_letter_code
_entity_poly.pdbx_strand_id
1 'polypeptide(L)'
;MASIVNARIIDQAQLETAIVDAFEEWLDEDVNDKFFSEQFLTDKWQYPLPSTERKNGEIAGNPRNIVDLGNLFRSGQESFSVVRGFTLIEGKWHWDAENSSGQEYAWYVHEGEGPYSRAPRPWTDEIAEPYLFASSDVKRDLEFRIESKFAK
;
A
#
# COMPACT_ATOMS: atom_id res chain seq x y z
N MET A 1 20.36 27.35 38.19
CA MET A 1 19.18 27.19 37.33
C MET A 1 18.50 25.88 37.72
N ALA A 2 17.26 25.91 38.14
CA ALA A 2 16.53 24.68 38.47
C ALA A 2 16.04 24.05 37.16
N SER A 3 16.41 22.80 36.92
CA SER A 3 15.87 22.01 35.81
C SER A 3 14.54 21.40 36.26
N ILE A 4 13.48 21.73 35.57
CA ILE A 4 12.18 21.07 35.79
C ILE A 4 12.16 19.81 34.94
N VAL A 5 12.14 18.65 35.60
CA VAL A 5 11.92 17.37 34.96
C VAL A 5 10.43 17.05 35.07
N ASN A 6 9.73 17.09 33.95
CA ASN A 6 8.34 16.65 33.88
C ASN A 6 8.33 15.15 33.56
N ALA A 7 8.04 14.32 34.57
CA ALA A 7 7.78 12.91 34.36
C ALA A 7 6.28 12.69 34.26
N ARG A 8 5.84 12.10 33.15
CA ARG A 8 4.42 11.69 32.95
C ARG A 8 4.32 10.20 33.19
N ILE A 9 3.50 9.80 34.14
CA ILE A 9 3.15 8.40 34.34
C ILE A 9 1.96 8.08 33.45
N ILE A 10 2.12 7.11 32.57
CA ILE A 10 1.06 6.62 31.69
C ILE A 10 0.71 5.22 32.16
N ASP A 11 -0.59 4.97 32.36
CA ASP A 11 -1.10 3.63 32.62
C ASP A 11 -0.75 2.69 31.46
N GLN A 12 -0.32 1.46 31.76
CA GLN A 12 0.04 0.48 30.75
C GLN A 12 -1.07 0.21 29.75
N ALA A 13 -2.32 0.11 30.22
CA ALA A 13 -3.48 -0.10 29.33
C ALA A 13 -3.70 1.08 28.37
N GLN A 14 -3.47 2.31 28.83
CA GLN A 14 -3.54 3.50 27.97
C GLN A 14 -2.39 3.54 26.97
N LEU A 15 -1.20 3.11 27.35
CA LEU A 15 -0.04 3.01 26.48
C LEU A 15 -0.29 2.00 25.35
N GLU A 16 -0.73 0.80 25.73
CA GLU A 16 -1.05 -0.27 24.76
C GLU A 16 -2.13 0.17 23.78
N THR A 17 -3.22 0.77 24.26
CA THR A 17 -4.30 1.29 23.41
C THR A 17 -3.77 2.35 22.45
N ALA A 18 -2.99 3.32 22.92
CA ALA A 18 -2.46 4.39 22.09
C ALA A 18 -1.51 3.88 21.00
N ILE A 19 -0.67 2.88 21.32
CA ILE A 19 0.23 2.26 20.33
C ILE A 19 -0.58 1.50 19.27
N VAL A 20 -1.58 0.74 19.69
CA VAL A 20 -2.43 -0.04 18.78
C VAL A 20 -3.20 0.88 17.86
N ASP A 21 -3.83 1.93 18.38
CA ASP A 21 -4.56 2.91 17.58
C ASP A 21 -3.64 3.63 16.57
N ALA A 22 -2.45 4.02 17.00
CA ALA A 22 -1.46 4.63 16.10
C ALA A 22 -1.04 3.67 14.98
N PHE A 23 -0.89 2.40 15.29
CA PHE A 23 -0.50 1.39 14.31
C PHE A 23 -1.60 1.11 13.29
N GLU A 24 -2.86 1.03 13.72
CA GLU A 24 -4.01 0.87 12.82
C GLU A 24 -4.18 2.07 11.90
N GLU A 25 -4.10 3.29 12.43
CA GLU A 25 -4.15 4.53 11.64
C GLU A 25 -3.00 4.58 10.61
N TRP A 26 -1.81 4.19 11.03
CA TRP A 26 -0.64 4.13 10.15
C TRP A 26 -0.83 3.12 9.01
N LEU A 27 -1.34 1.93 9.29
CA LEU A 27 -1.62 0.92 8.27
C LEU A 27 -2.63 1.42 7.23
N ASP A 28 -3.70 2.06 7.67
CA ASP A 28 -4.77 2.51 6.78
C ASP A 28 -4.35 3.76 5.99
N GLU A 29 -3.91 4.81 6.66
CA GLU A 29 -3.66 6.10 6.04
C GLU A 29 -2.26 6.21 5.42
N ASP A 30 -1.21 5.81 6.14
CA ASP A 30 0.16 5.98 5.64
C ASP A 30 0.61 4.81 4.77
N VAL A 31 0.25 3.59 5.10
CA VAL A 31 0.63 2.43 4.29
C VAL A 31 -0.30 2.26 3.10
N ASN A 32 -1.60 2.12 3.31
CA ASN A 32 -2.54 1.86 2.24
C ASN A 32 -2.71 3.06 1.30
N ASP A 33 -3.10 4.21 1.83
CA ASP A 33 -3.41 5.38 0.98
C ASP A 33 -2.20 5.89 0.21
N LYS A 34 -1.04 6.00 0.84
CA LYS A 34 0.18 6.43 0.15
C LYS A 34 0.69 5.41 -0.85
N PHE A 35 0.58 4.11 -0.55
CA PHE A 35 0.96 3.08 -1.51
C PHE A 35 0.19 3.23 -2.82
N PHE A 36 -1.13 3.36 -2.76
CA PHE A 36 -1.95 3.48 -3.96
C PHE A 36 -1.86 4.86 -4.63
N SER A 37 -1.72 5.94 -3.88
CA SER A 37 -1.61 7.28 -4.48
C SER A 37 -0.24 7.58 -5.11
N GLU A 38 0.82 6.94 -4.65
CA GLU A 38 2.18 7.27 -5.05
C GLU A 38 2.91 6.09 -5.70
N GLN A 39 3.00 4.96 -5.00
CA GLN A 39 3.87 3.85 -5.41
C GLN A 39 3.26 2.98 -6.51
N PHE A 40 2.00 2.62 -6.39
CA PHE A 40 1.32 1.78 -7.37
C PHE A 40 1.19 2.46 -8.74
N LEU A 41 1.17 3.78 -8.78
CA LEU A 41 1.09 4.59 -10.00
C LEU A 41 2.44 4.85 -10.67
N THR A 42 3.53 4.28 -10.17
CA THR A 42 4.86 4.48 -10.73
C THR A 42 4.97 3.94 -12.16
N ASP A 43 5.52 4.74 -13.07
CA ASP A 43 5.79 4.35 -14.45
C ASP A 43 7.04 3.50 -14.54
N LYS A 44 6.91 2.23 -14.22
CA LYS A 44 8.03 1.28 -14.11
C LYS A 44 8.04 0.20 -15.20
N TRP A 45 6.87 -0.14 -15.72
CA TRP A 45 6.69 -1.35 -16.51
C TRP A 45 7.00 -1.14 -17.98
N GLN A 46 7.87 -1.98 -18.52
CA GLN A 46 8.24 -1.98 -19.93
C GLN A 46 7.22 -2.76 -20.77
N TYR A 47 6.96 -2.25 -21.96
CA TYR A 47 6.06 -2.85 -22.94
C TYR A 47 6.78 -3.04 -24.28
N PRO A 48 6.35 -4.01 -25.11
CA PRO A 48 7.00 -4.26 -26.40
C PRO A 48 6.94 -3.07 -27.37
N LEU A 49 5.88 -2.24 -27.25
CA LEU A 49 5.68 -1.07 -28.10
C LEU A 49 6.00 0.22 -27.34
N PRO A 50 6.54 1.25 -28.02
CA PRO A 50 6.86 2.54 -27.37
C PRO A 50 5.63 3.29 -26.87
N SER A 51 4.46 3.04 -27.45
CA SER A 51 3.17 3.56 -26.98
C SER A 51 2.04 2.62 -27.36
N THR A 52 0.99 2.60 -26.56
CA THR A 52 -0.24 1.87 -26.84
C THR A 52 -1.44 2.63 -26.32
N GLU A 53 -2.58 2.47 -26.97
CA GLU A 53 -3.85 2.96 -26.46
C GLU A 53 -4.36 2.02 -25.36
N ARG A 54 -4.71 2.59 -24.21
CA ARG A 54 -5.35 1.88 -23.09
C ARG A 54 -6.84 1.70 -23.37
N LYS A 55 -7.47 0.78 -22.65
CA LYS A 55 -8.93 0.57 -22.76
C LYS A 55 -9.76 1.80 -22.41
N ASN A 56 -9.22 2.73 -21.63
CA ASN A 56 -9.86 4.01 -21.31
C ASN A 56 -9.64 5.09 -22.40
N GLY A 57 -8.93 4.77 -23.48
CA GLY A 57 -8.63 5.69 -24.58
C GLY A 57 -7.37 6.55 -24.42
N GLU A 58 -6.69 6.46 -23.30
CA GLU A 58 -5.42 7.18 -23.10
C GLU A 58 -4.27 6.54 -23.86
N ILE A 59 -3.37 7.36 -24.39
CA ILE A 59 -2.12 6.88 -24.96
C ILE A 59 -1.08 6.79 -23.87
N ALA A 60 -0.66 5.58 -23.55
CA ALA A 60 0.40 5.32 -22.60
C ALA A 60 1.76 5.14 -23.27
N GLY A 61 2.77 5.80 -22.75
CA GLY A 61 4.16 5.67 -23.19
C GLY A 61 4.85 4.40 -22.67
N ASN A 62 6.17 4.40 -22.65
CA ASN A 62 6.98 3.29 -22.18
C ASN A 62 8.26 3.84 -21.51
N PRO A 63 8.55 3.60 -20.23
CA PRO A 63 7.77 2.76 -19.29
C PRO A 63 6.45 3.39 -18.88
N ARG A 64 5.58 2.60 -18.26
CA ARG A 64 4.25 3.04 -17.79
C ARG A 64 3.85 2.34 -16.49
N ASN A 65 2.83 2.89 -15.82
CA ASN A 65 2.17 2.18 -14.72
C ASN A 65 1.27 1.05 -15.25
N ILE A 66 0.73 0.22 -14.35
CA ILE A 66 -0.13 -0.91 -14.69
C ILE A 66 -1.63 -0.56 -14.71
N VAL A 67 -1.97 0.70 -14.49
CA VAL A 67 -3.37 1.15 -14.48
C VAL A 67 -3.90 1.27 -15.91
N ASP A 68 -4.99 0.57 -16.19
CA ASP A 68 -5.71 0.63 -17.45
C ASP A 68 -7.12 1.19 -17.24
N LEU A 69 -8.10 0.37 -16.87
CA LEU A 69 -9.42 0.84 -16.44
C LEU A 69 -9.54 1.15 -14.94
N GLY A 70 -8.48 0.92 -14.19
CA GLY A 70 -8.44 1.14 -12.75
C GLY A 70 -9.02 0.01 -11.90
N ASN A 71 -9.48 -1.10 -12.51
CA ASN A 71 -10.05 -2.21 -11.75
C ASN A 71 -9.01 -2.90 -10.86
N LEU A 72 -7.81 -3.13 -11.38
CA LEU A 72 -6.71 -3.70 -10.59
C LEU A 72 -6.31 -2.78 -9.42
N PHE A 73 -6.22 -1.48 -9.67
CA PHE A 73 -5.96 -0.47 -8.65
C PHE A 73 -7.03 -0.49 -7.55
N ARG A 74 -8.31 -0.41 -7.94
CA ARG A 74 -9.42 -0.39 -6.99
C ARG A 74 -9.53 -1.68 -6.19
N SER A 75 -9.35 -2.84 -6.82
CA SER A 75 -9.43 -4.11 -6.12
C SER A 75 -8.40 -4.22 -4.99
N GLY A 76 -7.18 -3.78 -5.22
CA GLY A 76 -6.17 -3.71 -4.16
C GLY A 76 -6.50 -2.68 -3.08
N GLN A 77 -6.82 -1.45 -3.47
CA GLN A 77 -7.12 -0.37 -2.54
C GLN A 77 -8.33 -0.66 -1.64
N GLU A 78 -9.42 -1.14 -2.22
CA GLU A 78 -10.67 -1.41 -1.53
C GLU A 78 -10.63 -2.71 -0.69
N SER A 79 -9.73 -3.64 -1.03
CA SER A 79 -9.57 -4.89 -0.30
C SER A 79 -8.75 -4.76 0.98
N PHE A 80 -8.08 -3.62 1.19
CA PHE A 80 -7.23 -3.46 2.35
C PHE A 80 -8.03 -3.66 3.65
N SER A 81 -7.52 -4.53 4.49
CA SER A 81 -8.14 -4.84 5.78
C SER A 81 -7.10 -4.85 6.88
N VAL A 82 -7.48 -4.33 8.04
CA VAL A 82 -6.68 -4.39 9.27
C VAL A 82 -7.36 -5.35 10.24
N VAL A 83 -6.62 -6.35 10.68
CA VAL A 83 -7.09 -7.34 11.65
C VAL A 83 -6.30 -7.19 12.94
N ARG A 84 -7.02 -6.94 14.02
CA ARG A 84 -6.46 -6.87 15.37
C ARG A 84 -6.58 -8.23 16.05
N GLY A 85 -5.46 -8.93 16.24
CA GLY A 85 -5.37 -10.12 17.09
C GLY A 85 -4.90 -9.78 18.49
N PHE A 86 -4.75 -10.81 19.33
CA PHE A 86 -4.30 -10.64 20.71
C PHE A 86 -2.82 -10.17 20.81
N THR A 87 -1.96 -10.65 19.92
CA THR A 87 -0.53 -10.34 19.89
C THR A 87 -0.04 -9.80 18.56
N LEU A 88 -0.94 -9.62 17.59
CA LEU A 88 -0.61 -9.24 16.22
C LEU A 88 -1.65 -8.28 15.67
N ILE A 89 -1.19 -7.23 15.00
CA ILE A 89 -2.01 -6.39 14.13
C ILE A 89 -1.50 -6.60 12.72
N GLU A 90 -2.38 -6.97 11.80
CA GLU A 90 -2.04 -7.30 10.43
C GLU A 90 -2.84 -6.44 9.45
N GLY A 91 -2.15 -5.75 8.54
CA GLY A 91 -2.74 -5.14 7.36
C GLY A 91 -2.56 -6.07 6.16
N LYS A 92 -3.61 -6.24 5.35
CA LYS A 92 -3.60 -7.15 4.22
C LYS A 92 -4.24 -6.52 2.99
N TRP A 93 -3.54 -6.60 1.86
CA TRP A 93 -4.09 -6.36 0.53
C TRP A 93 -4.45 -7.66 -0.17
N HIS A 94 -5.51 -7.62 -0.96
CA HIS A 94 -5.92 -8.70 -1.83
C HIS A 94 -6.36 -8.14 -3.19
N TRP A 95 -5.76 -8.62 -4.27
CA TRP A 95 -6.12 -8.21 -5.62
C TRP A 95 -6.97 -9.30 -6.27
N ASP A 96 -8.25 -9.03 -6.41
CA ASP A 96 -9.26 -9.91 -7.01
C ASP A 96 -9.94 -9.26 -8.23
N ALA A 97 -9.21 -8.41 -8.95
CA ALA A 97 -9.75 -7.72 -10.11
C ALA A 97 -10.28 -8.69 -11.17
N GLU A 98 -11.52 -8.47 -11.56
CA GLU A 98 -12.22 -9.27 -12.56
C GLU A 98 -12.39 -8.50 -13.87
N ASN A 99 -12.42 -9.25 -14.99
CA ASN A 99 -12.79 -8.71 -16.29
C ASN A 99 -14.32 -8.60 -16.43
N SER A 100 -14.79 -8.10 -17.60
CA SER A 100 -16.23 -7.96 -17.89
C SER A 100 -17.01 -9.27 -17.89
N SER A 101 -16.33 -10.42 -17.94
CA SER A 101 -16.92 -11.76 -17.88
C SER A 101 -16.87 -12.39 -16.48
N GLY A 102 -16.43 -11.66 -15.46
CA GLY A 102 -16.29 -12.14 -14.07
C GLY A 102 -15.12 -13.09 -13.88
N GLN A 103 -14.09 -13.03 -14.74
CA GLN A 103 -12.88 -13.81 -14.57
C GLN A 103 -11.81 -12.95 -13.87
N GLU A 104 -11.25 -13.48 -12.81
CA GLU A 104 -10.13 -12.87 -12.11
C GLU A 104 -8.89 -12.84 -13.01
N TYR A 105 -8.22 -11.69 -13.09
CA TYR A 105 -7.06 -11.52 -13.96
C TYR A 105 -5.81 -10.96 -13.27
N ALA A 106 -5.90 -10.56 -12.02
CA ALA A 106 -4.79 -9.97 -11.29
C ALA A 106 -3.54 -10.87 -11.30
N TRP A 107 -3.72 -12.16 -11.04
CA TRP A 107 -2.66 -13.16 -11.10
C TRP A 107 -1.95 -13.19 -12.46
N TYR A 108 -2.72 -13.22 -13.55
CA TYR A 108 -2.15 -13.28 -14.90
C TYR A 108 -1.33 -12.05 -15.26
N VAL A 109 -1.72 -10.87 -14.79
CA VAL A 109 -0.95 -9.64 -14.97
C VAL A 109 0.33 -9.67 -14.14
N HIS A 110 0.25 -10.15 -12.91
CA HIS A 110 1.40 -10.26 -12.00
C HIS A 110 2.46 -11.20 -12.56
N GLU A 111 2.07 -12.41 -12.95
CA GLU A 111 2.98 -13.44 -13.44
C GLU A 111 3.34 -13.31 -14.94
N GLY A 112 2.64 -12.47 -15.69
CA GLY A 112 2.85 -12.32 -17.13
C GLY A 112 2.32 -13.49 -17.95
N GLU A 113 1.30 -14.18 -17.46
CA GLU A 113 0.71 -15.34 -18.08
C GLU A 113 -0.66 -15.07 -18.70
N GLY A 114 -1.10 -15.99 -19.56
CA GLY A 114 -2.44 -15.95 -20.16
C GLY A 114 -2.67 -14.84 -21.18
N PRO A 115 -3.93 -14.55 -21.50
CA PRO A 115 -4.30 -13.62 -22.57
C PRO A 115 -4.13 -12.14 -22.21
N TYR A 116 -3.95 -11.83 -20.93
CA TYR A 116 -3.96 -10.45 -20.41
C TYR A 116 -2.59 -9.79 -20.36
N SER A 117 -1.53 -10.57 -20.29
CA SER A 117 -0.17 -10.05 -20.25
C SER A 117 0.82 -11.06 -20.80
N ARG A 118 1.82 -10.56 -21.52
CA ARG A 118 2.96 -11.37 -21.99
C ARG A 118 4.24 -11.06 -21.25
N ALA A 119 4.23 -10.06 -20.38
CA ALA A 119 5.36 -9.68 -19.53
C ALA A 119 4.90 -9.60 -18.07
N PRO A 120 5.60 -10.24 -17.14
CA PRO A 120 5.26 -10.19 -15.72
C PRO A 120 5.38 -8.77 -15.18
N ARG A 121 4.48 -8.43 -14.27
CA ARG A 121 4.47 -7.16 -13.54
C ARG A 121 4.25 -7.44 -12.08
N PRO A 122 5.24 -8.01 -11.38
CA PRO A 122 5.11 -8.45 -10.01
C PRO A 122 5.15 -7.24 -9.05
N TRP A 123 4.05 -6.49 -8.99
CA TRP A 123 3.96 -5.27 -8.16
C TRP A 123 4.08 -5.55 -6.66
N THR A 124 3.76 -6.75 -6.21
CA THR A 124 3.97 -7.12 -4.81
C THR A 124 5.46 -7.13 -4.47
N ASP A 125 6.26 -7.78 -5.29
CA ASP A 125 7.69 -8.00 -5.05
C ASP A 125 8.53 -6.77 -5.40
N GLU A 126 8.15 -6.07 -6.46
CA GLU A 126 8.96 -4.96 -7.00
C GLU A 126 8.55 -3.57 -6.51
N ILE A 127 7.34 -3.43 -5.97
CA ILE A 127 6.83 -2.15 -5.47
C ILE A 127 6.40 -2.25 -4.01
N ALA A 128 5.50 -3.18 -3.67
CA ALA A 128 4.94 -3.24 -2.32
C ALA A 128 5.97 -3.65 -1.27
N GLU A 129 6.73 -4.71 -1.49
CA GLU A 129 7.77 -5.14 -0.55
C GLU A 129 8.86 -4.08 -0.32
N PRO A 130 9.48 -3.46 -1.36
CA PRO A 130 10.45 -2.40 -1.14
C PRO A 130 9.85 -1.18 -0.42
N TYR A 131 8.61 -0.81 -0.71
CA TYR A 131 7.92 0.27 -0.03
C TYR A 131 7.77 0.00 1.46
N LEU A 132 7.30 -1.19 1.83
CA LEU A 132 7.05 -1.55 3.22
C LEU A 132 8.33 -1.76 4.03
N PHE A 133 9.35 -2.38 3.45
CA PHE A 133 10.51 -2.87 4.20
C PHE A 133 11.79 -2.05 3.99
N ALA A 134 11.92 -1.36 2.86
CA ALA A 134 13.10 -0.57 2.53
C ALA A 134 12.90 0.95 2.68
N SER A 135 11.66 1.45 2.66
CA SER A 135 11.38 2.88 2.80
C SER A 135 11.55 3.36 4.25
N SER A 136 12.42 4.34 4.45
CA SER A 136 12.57 5.02 5.73
C SER A 136 11.36 5.89 6.09
N ASP A 137 10.64 6.39 5.08
CA ASP A 137 9.50 7.29 5.27
C ASP A 137 8.31 6.57 5.90
N VAL A 138 8.03 5.34 5.49
CA VAL A 138 6.96 4.51 6.07
C VAL A 138 7.18 4.27 7.57
N LYS A 139 8.43 4.00 7.98
CA LYS A 139 8.78 3.81 9.40
C LYS A 139 8.68 5.12 10.19
N ARG A 140 9.17 6.22 9.62
CA ARG A 140 9.10 7.55 10.24
C ARG A 140 7.66 8.01 10.47
N ASP A 141 6.76 7.71 9.55
CA ASP A 141 5.35 8.04 9.69
C ASP A 141 4.72 7.28 10.89
N LEU A 142 5.10 6.03 11.11
CA LEU A 142 4.66 5.28 12.30
C LEU A 142 5.19 5.89 13.61
N GLU A 143 6.48 6.21 13.65
CA GLU A 143 7.10 6.85 14.82
C GLU A 143 6.38 8.17 15.15
N PHE A 144 6.14 9.01 14.17
CA PHE A 144 5.42 10.27 14.34
C PHE A 144 4.00 10.07 14.89
N ARG A 145 3.26 9.06 14.41
CA ARG A 145 1.91 8.76 14.92
C ARG A 145 1.93 8.30 16.36
N ILE A 146 2.88 7.44 16.73
CA ILE A 146 3.05 7.00 18.13
C ILE A 146 3.36 8.20 19.03
N GLU A 147 4.34 9.04 18.65
CA GLU A 147 4.69 10.23 19.41
C GLU A 147 3.51 11.18 19.58
N SER A 148 2.72 11.37 18.55
CA SER A 148 1.54 12.27 18.56
C SER A 148 0.48 11.84 19.57
N LYS A 149 0.35 10.54 19.88
CA LYS A 149 -0.59 10.04 20.89
C LYS A 149 -0.17 10.45 22.31
N PHE A 150 1.09 10.76 22.52
CA PHE A 150 1.65 11.12 23.84
C PHE A 150 1.98 12.61 24.00
N ALA A 151 1.87 13.40 22.95
CA ALA A 151 2.21 14.82 22.93
C ALA A 151 1.16 15.76 23.58
N LYS A 152 0.07 15.24 24.14
CA LYS A 152 -1.04 16.00 24.75
C LYS A 152 -0.89 16.12 26.26
#